data_2648e20d095c2d7c3373d86273c2803e
#
_entry.id   2648e20d095c2d7c3373d86273c2803e
#
_cell.length_a   1.000
_cell.length_b   1.000
_cell.length_c   1.000
_cell.angle_alpha   90.00
_cell.angle_beta   90.00
_cell.angle_gamma   90.00
#
_symmetry.space_group_name_H-M   'P 1'
#
loop_
_entity.id
_entity.type
_entity.pdbx_description
1 polymer ?
#
loop_
_entity_poly.entity_id
_entity_poly.type
_entity_poly.pdbx_seq_one_letter_code
_entity_poly.pdbx_strand_id
1 'polypeptide(L)'
;MLLVYGGGSIKRNGAYDDVTAALREAGNEVIELSGVTPNPRLDKVLEGVTLVREHGVNLILAVGGGSVIDCAKFISLGSGLGEDEDLWDGYVETGKPAPENLVPLGVVLTIAATGSEMGDAAVLTNWARNRKLGLHILPADAEVLGTSTDLSAHPAAEQTTYG
;
A
#
# COMPACT_ATOMS: atom_id res chain seq x y z
N MET A 1 5.71 -5.73 11.39
CA MET A 1 5.35 -5.31 10.01
C MET A 1 3.90 -4.85 9.93
N LEU A 2 3.55 -4.02 8.96
CA LEU A 2 2.18 -3.58 8.68
C LEU A 2 1.63 -4.33 7.45
N LEU A 3 0.53 -5.08 7.62
CA LEU A 3 -0.19 -5.76 6.54
C LEU A 3 -1.33 -4.88 6.06
N VAL A 4 -1.24 -4.38 4.81
CA VAL A 4 -2.22 -3.47 4.21
C VAL A 4 -3.07 -4.22 3.18
N TYR A 5 -4.41 -4.15 3.29
CA TYR A 5 -5.31 -4.84 2.38
C TYR A 5 -6.69 -4.17 2.23
N GLY A 6 -7.45 -4.61 1.24
CA GLY A 6 -8.77 -4.04 0.92
C GLY A 6 -9.92 -4.57 1.77
N GLY A 7 -11.14 -4.48 1.24
CA GLY A 7 -12.39 -4.75 1.97
C GLY A 7 -12.78 -6.23 2.15
N GLY A 8 -11.93 -7.20 1.80
CA GLY A 8 -12.21 -8.60 2.07
C GLY A 8 -12.13 -9.55 0.87
N SER A 9 -11.75 -9.10 -0.32
CA SER A 9 -11.50 -9.99 -1.47
C SER A 9 -10.43 -11.03 -1.16
N ILE A 10 -9.34 -10.62 -0.51
CA ILE A 10 -8.25 -11.51 -0.12
C ILE A 10 -8.66 -12.57 0.91
N LYS A 11 -9.69 -12.29 1.73
CA LYS A 11 -10.24 -13.28 2.68
C LYS A 11 -11.10 -14.32 1.98
N ARG A 12 -11.79 -13.92 0.90
CA ARG A 12 -12.63 -14.84 0.12
C ARG A 12 -11.84 -15.76 -0.81
N ASN A 13 -10.69 -15.30 -1.32
CA ASN A 13 -9.84 -16.10 -2.23
C ASN A 13 -8.70 -16.85 -1.52
N GLY A 14 -8.63 -16.80 -0.20
CA GLY A 14 -7.62 -17.51 0.60
C GLY A 14 -6.28 -16.80 0.75
N ALA A 15 -6.00 -15.74 -0.01
CA ALA A 15 -4.72 -15.04 0.04
C ALA A 15 -4.39 -14.48 1.43
N TYR A 16 -5.39 -14.07 2.18
CA TYR A 16 -5.20 -13.59 3.55
C TYR A 16 -4.68 -14.71 4.47
N ASP A 17 -5.29 -15.89 4.40
CA ASP A 17 -4.93 -17.02 5.26
C ASP A 17 -3.51 -17.51 4.93
N ASP A 18 -3.18 -17.64 3.64
CA ASP A 18 -1.87 -18.05 3.18
C ASP A 18 -0.76 -17.07 3.61
N VAL A 19 -0.98 -15.77 3.39
CA VAL A 19 -0.01 -14.74 3.78
C VAL A 19 0.16 -14.69 5.29
N THR A 20 -0.93 -14.66 6.06
CA THR A 20 -0.84 -14.57 7.52
C THR A 20 -0.23 -15.82 8.14
N ALA A 21 -0.47 -17.00 7.58
CA ALA A 21 0.17 -18.25 8.02
C ALA A 21 1.68 -18.18 7.79
N ALA A 22 2.11 -17.80 6.59
CA ALA A 22 3.54 -17.68 6.26
C ALA A 22 4.26 -16.64 7.15
N LEU A 23 3.61 -15.50 7.41
CA LEU A 23 4.19 -14.46 8.27
C LEU A 23 4.33 -14.93 9.72
N ARG A 24 3.36 -15.66 10.25
CA ARG A 24 3.41 -16.24 11.61
C ARG A 24 4.49 -17.32 11.71
N GLU A 25 4.60 -18.18 10.72
CA GLU A 25 5.65 -19.22 10.66
C GLU A 25 7.05 -18.59 10.65
N ALA A 26 7.21 -17.46 9.96
CA ALA A 26 8.45 -16.68 9.95
C ALA A 26 8.68 -15.87 11.25
N GLY A 27 7.80 -15.96 12.26
CA GLY A 27 7.94 -15.27 13.54
C GLY A 27 7.70 -13.75 13.49
N ASN A 28 7.01 -13.26 12.46
CA ASN A 28 6.73 -11.84 12.34
C ASN A 28 5.55 -11.41 13.22
N GLU A 29 5.70 -10.28 13.90
CA GLU A 29 4.58 -9.55 14.49
C GLU A 29 3.85 -8.76 13.40
N VAL A 30 2.56 -9.01 13.25
CA VAL A 30 1.73 -8.43 12.19
C VAL A 30 0.70 -7.48 12.77
N ILE A 31 0.75 -6.23 12.32
CA ILE A 31 -0.26 -5.20 12.56
C ILE A 31 -1.07 -5.09 11.27
N GLU A 32 -2.39 -5.02 11.38
CA GLU A 32 -3.26 -5.03 10.21
C GLU A 32 -3.90 -3.66 9.94
N LEU A 33 -3.86 -3.23 8.67
CA LEU A 33 -4.63 -2.11 8.14
C LEU A 33 -5.54 -2.61 7.02
N SER A 34 -6.80 -2.81 7.35
CA SER A 34 -7.82 -3.29 6.40
C SER A 34 -8.67 -2.15 5.84
N GLY A 35 -9.49 -2.48 4.85
CA GLY A 35 -10.53 -1.57 4.36
C GLY A 35 -10.04 -0.50 3.38
N VAL A 36 -8.90 -0.73 2.72
CA VAL A 36 -8.49 0.14 1.61
C VAL A 36 -9.52 0.03 0.49
N THR A 37 -10.10 1.18 0.13
CA THR A 37 -11.09 1.29 -0.96
C THR A 37 -10.41 1.58 -2.30
N PRO A 38 -11.09 1.33 -3.44
CA PRO A 38 -10.66 1.85 -4.74
C PRO A 38 -10.41 3.36 -4.66
N ASN A 39 -9.32 3.82 -5.27
CA ASN A 39 -8.80 5.18 -5.13
C ASN A 39 -8.49 5.50 -3.66
N PRO A 40 -7.33 5.10 -3.16
CA PRO A 40 -7.01 5.17 -1.74
C PRO A 40 -7.19 6.58 -1.19
N ARG A 41 -7.72 6.65 0.04
CA ARG A 41 -8.10 7.89 0.70
C ARG A 41 -7.00 8.36 1.63
N LEU A 42 -6.84 9.68 1.73
CA LEU A 42 -5.86 10.30 2.62
C LEU A 42 -6.05 9.89 4.09
N ASP A 43 -7.30 9.84 4.58
CA ASP A 43 -7.59 9.43 5.96
C ASP A 43 -7.10 8.00 6.26
N LYS A 44 -7.27 7.06 5.31
CA LYS A 44 -6.78 5.69 5.45
C LYS A 44 -5.24 5.63 5.42
N VAL A 45 -4.60 6.45 4.61
CA VAL A 45 -3.13 6.56 4.60
C VAL A 45 -2.62 7.08 5.93
N LEU A 46 -3.22 8.15 6.47
CA LEU A 46 -2.82 8.73 7.76
C LEU A 46 -3.01 7.76 8.93
N GLU A 47 -4.07 6.93 8.90
CA GLU A 47 -4.24 5.81 9.84
C GLU A 47 -3.04 4.85 9.78
N GLY A 48 -2.63 4.47 8.57
CA GLY A 48 -1.47 3.60 8.36
C GLY A 48 -0.16 4.22 8.82
N VAL A 49 0.06 5.52 8.56
CA VAL A 49 1.24 6.27 9.05
C VAL A 49 1.31 6.25 10.58
N THR A 50 0.16 6.46 11.23
CA THR A 50 0.06 6.40 12.70
C THR A 50 0.47 5.03 13.22
N LEU A 51 -0.07 3.94 12.64
CA LEU A 51 0.30 2.58 13.02
C LEU A 51 1.79 2.29 12.83
N VAL A 52 2.38 2.75 11.71
CA VAL A 52 3.82 2.59 11.45
C VAL A 52 4.65 3.25 12.56
N ARG A 53 4.31 4.48 12.94
CA ARG A 53 5.05 5.25 13.95
C ARG A 53 4.86 4.70 15.36
N GLU A 54 3.63 4.41 15.77
CA GLU A 54 3.31 3.90 17.11
C GLU A 54 3.94 2.54 17.41
N HIS A 55 4.03 1.68 16.38
CA HIS A 55 4.53 0.31 16.55
C HIS A 55 5.95 0.09 16.01
N GLY A 56 6.62 1.12 15.54
CA GLY A 56 7.98 1.00 15.00
C GLY A 56 8.07 0.00 13.83
N VAL A 57 7.09 0.05 12.93
CA VAL A 57 7.01 -0.85 11.77
C VAL A 57 8.22 -0.64 10.85
N ASN A 58 8.88 -1.72 10.48
CA ASN A 58 10.07 -1.73 9.63
C ASN A 58 9.84 -2.33 8.23
N LEU A 59 8.63 -2.81 7.94
CA LEU A 59 8.21 -3.34 6.63
C LEU A 59 6.70 -3.17 6.47
N ILE A 60 6.28 -2.65 5.34
CA ILE A 60 4.88 -2.59 4.92
C ILE A 60 4.66 -3.68 3.88
N LEU A 61 3.63 -4.52 4.04
CA LEU A 61 3.24 -5.55 3.09
C LEU A 61 1.86 -5.24 2.52
N ALA A 62 1.80 -4.89 1.24
CA ALA A 62 0.56 -4.67 0.51
C ALA A 62 0.04 -5.98 -0.08
N VAL A 63 -1.17 -6.41 0.30
CA VAL A 63 -1.82 -7.62 -0.26
C VAL A 63 -3.09 -7.21 -0.98
N GLY A 64 -3.03 -7.15 -2.30
CA GLY A 64 -4.18 -6.69 -3.10
C GLY A 64 -3.83 -6.23 -4.51
N GLY A 65 -4.67 -5.38 -5.07
CA GLY A 65 -4.45 -4.73 -6.36
C GLY A 65 -3.89 -3.31 -6.22
N GLY A 66 -3.85 -2.56 -7.33
CA GLY A 66 -3.21 -1.25 -7.43
C GLY A 66 -3.59 -0.24 -6.33
N SER A 67 -4.86 -0.15 -5.95
CA SER A 67 -5.27 0.80 -4.88
C SER A 67 -4.68 0.47 -3.51
N VAL A 68 -4.49 -0.81 -3.19
CA VAL A 68 -3.83 -1.25 -1.95
C VAL A 68 -2.36 -0.90 -2.00
N ILE A 69 -1.72 -1.14 -3.15
CA ILE A 69 -0.32 -0.82 -3.39
C ILE A 69 -0.09 0.69 -3.29
N ASP A 70 -0.93 1.50 -3.94
CA ASP A 70 -0.86 2.95 -3.88
C ASP A 70 -1.02 3.48 -2.43
N CYS A 71 -1.97 2.91 -1.67
CA CYS A 71 -2.13 3.22 -0.26
C CYS A 71 -0.86 2.93 0.54
N ALA A 72 -0.26 1.75 0.35
CA ALA A 72 0.95 1.34 1.04
C ALA A 72 2.16 2.22 0.69
N LYS A 73 2.29 2.65 -0.58
CA LYS A 73 3.31 3.60 -1.01
C LYS A 73 3.18 4.95 -0.28
N PHE A 74 1.96 5.50 -0.20
CA PHE A 74 1.75 6.74 0.54
C PHE A 74 1.93 6.59 2.05
N ILE A 75 1.67 5.41 2.62
CA ILE A 75 2.00 5.12 4.02
C ILE A 75 3.52 5.14 4.22
N SER A 76 4.28 4.48 3.33
CA SER A 76 5.74 4.50 3.34
C SER A 76 6.28 5.94 3.26
N LEU A 77 5.80 6.73 2.30
CA LEU A 77 6.14 8.14 2.15
C LEU A 77 5.82 8.93 3.42
N GLY A 78 4.58 8.89 3.89
CA GLY A 78 4.14 9.64 5.07
C GLY A 78 4.88 9.25 6.35
N SER A 79 5.30 7.99 6.46
CA SER A 79 6.08 7.52 7.61
C SER A 79 7.52 8.05 7.62
N GLY A 80 8.08 8.37 6.45
CA GLY A 80 9.41 8.98 6.30
C GLY A 80 9.43 10.49 6.55
N LEU A 81 8.25 11.15 6.63
CA LEU A 81 8.17 12.57 6.91
C LEU A 81 8.41 12.89 8.38
N GLY A 82 8.90 14.11 8.67
CA GLY A 82 8.97 14.64 10.02
C GLY A 82 7.57 14.79 10.66
N GLU A 83 7.53 14.85 12.00
CA GLU A 83 6.25 14.96 12.74
C GLU A 83 5.47 16.24 12.40
N ASP A 84 6.18 17.31 12.05
CA ASP A 84 5.59 18.62 11.69
C ASP A 84 5.27 18.74 10.19
N GLU A 85 5.56 17.73 9.39
CA GLU A 85 5.35 17.75 7.94
C GLU A 85 3.99 17.16 7.56
N ASP A 86 3.18 17.95 6.84
CA ASP A 86 1.89 17.51 6.33
C ASP A 86 2.07 16.73 5.01
N LEU A 87 1.51 15.52 4.97
CA LEU A 87 1.61 14.66 3.79
C LEU A 87 0.93 15.28 2.56
N TRP A 88 -0.27 15.85 2.73
CA TRP A 88 -1.02 16.39 1.60
C TRP A 88 -0.47 17.74 1.15
N ASP A 89 -0.47 18.75 2.05
CA ASP A 89 -0.05 20.09 1.71
C ASP A 89 1.46 20.24 1.51
N GLY A 90 2.24 19.49 2.29
CA GLY A 90 3.69 19.50 2.22
C GLY A 90 4.29 18.74 1.06
N TYR A 91 3.66 17.63 0.64
CA TYR A 91 4.22 16.72 -0.37
C TYR A 91 3.32 16.53 -1.58
N VAL A 92 2.06 16.11 -1.39
CA VAL A 92 1.18 15.75 -2.51
C VAL A 92 0.85 16.96 -3.37
N GLU A 93 0.57 18.10 -2.77
CA GLU A 93 0.29 19.36 -3.50
C GLU A 93 1.54 20.00 -4.11
N THR A 94 2.69 19.81 -3.49
CA THR A 94 3.93 20.49 -3.91
C THR A 94 4.78 19.66 -4.86
N GLY A 95 4.56 18.35 -4.92
CA GLY A 95 5.37 17.44 -5.73
C GLY A 95 6.83 17.36 -5.29
N LYS A 96 7.11 17.55 -4.00
CA LYS A 96 8.47 17.41 -3.46
C LYS A 96 9.01 15.99 -3.70
N PRO A 97 10.33 15.81 -3.85
CA PRO A 97 10.92 14.50 -3.90
C PRO A 97 10.68 13.73 -2.60
N ALA A 98 10.57 12.41 -2.72
CA ALA A 98 10.42 11.54 -1.57
C ALA A 98 11.59 11.66 -0.59
N PRO A 99 11.34 11.53 0.74
CA PRO A 99 12.41 11.49 1.72
C PRO A 99 13.24 10.21 1.54
N GLU A 100 14.50 10.25 2.01
CA GLU A 100 15.41 9.10 1.89
C GLU A 100 15.03 7.93 2.83
N ASN A 101 14.37 8.23 3.95
CA ASN A 101 14.05 7.26 5.00
C ASN A 101 12.65 6.66 4.83
N LEU A 102 12.40 5.98 3.73
CA LEU A 102 11.15 5.28 3.50
C LEU A 102 11.13 3.94 4.25
N VAL A 103 9.96 3.57 4.77
CA VAL A 103 9.74 2.20 5.27
C VAL A 103 9.64 1.26 4.06
N PRO A 104 10.46 0.19 3.99
CA PRO A 104 10.43 -0.75 2.88
C PRO A 104 9.04 -1.30 2.59
N LEU A 105 8.74 -1.52 1.30
CA LEU A 105 7.46 -2.01 0.81
C LEU A 105 7.60 -3.36 0.12
N GLY A 106 6.84 -4.35 0.59
CA GLY A 106 6.62 -5.61 -0.10
C GLY A 106 5.22 -5.65 -0.74
N VAL A 107 5.06 -6.41 -1.82
CA VAL A 107 3.78 -6.55 -2.52
C VAL A 107 3.44 -8.02 -2.77
N VAL A 108 2.23 -8.42 -2.40
CA VAL A 108 1.57 -9.65 -2.84
C VAL A 108 0.42 -9.25 -3.77
N LEU A 109 0.66 -9.34 -5.07
CA LEU A 109 -0.30 -8.94 -6.09
C LEU A 109 -1.41 -9.99 -6.21
N THR A 110 -2.67 -9.57 -6.03
CA THR A 110 -3.83 -10.47 -6.17
C THR A 110 -4.61 -10.25 -7.46
N ILE A 111 -4.35 -9.16 -8.17
CA ILE A 111 -4.98 -8.82 -9.46
C ILE A 111 -3.95 -8.07 -10.31
N ALA A 112 -3.55 -8.67 -11.41
CA ALA A 112 -2.71 -8.01 -12.40
C ALA A 112 -3.57 -7.01 -13.21
N ALA A 113 -3.34 -5.71 -13.04
CA ALA A 113 -4.10 -4.68 -13.74
C ALA A 113 -3.25 -3.45 -14.12
N THR A 114 -2.86 -2.62 -13.15
CA THR A 114 -2.27 -1.30 -13.42
C THR A 114 -0.74 -1.27 -13.45
N GLY A 115 -0.08 -2.37 -13.08
CA GLY A 115 1.38 -2.41 -12.94
C GLY A 115 1.92 -1.56 -11.78
N SER A 116 1.07 -1.18 -10.81
CA SER A 116 1.49 -0.37 -9.66
C SER A 116 2.61 -1.02 -8.84
N GLU A 117 2.73 -2.35 -8.89
CA GLU A 117 3.79 -3.11 -8.25
C GLU A 117 5.18 -2.87 -8.85
N MET A 118 5.24 -2.42 -10.10
CA MET A 118 6.50 -2.20 -10.84
C MET A 118 6.84 -0.71 -11.02
N GLY A 119 5.94 0.19 -10.65
CA GLY A 119 6.09 1.62 -10.84
C GLY A 119 6.35 2.38 -9.56
N ASP A 120 6.91 3.56 -9.68
CA ASP A 120 7.13 4.55 -8.62
C ASP A 120 5.91 5.45 -8.38
N ALA A 121 4.95 5.49 -9.32
CA ALA A 121 3.76 6.31 -9.25
C ALA A 121 2.68 5.71 -8.32
N ALA A 122 1.91 6.58 -7.70
CA ALA A 122 0.71 6.23 -6.95
C ALA A 122 -0.32 7.37 -6.98
N VAL A 123 -1.58 7.03 -6.71
CA VAL A 123 -2.70 7.97 -6.71
C VAL A 123 -3.28 8.07 -5.31
N LEU A 124 -3.57 9.29 -4.87
CA LEU A 124 -4.19 9.58 -3.57
C LEU A 124 -5.41 10.49 -3.73
N THR A 125 -6.47 10.19 -2.98
CA THR A 125 -7.71 10.98 -2.97
C THR A 125 -7.88 11.68 -1.62
N ASN A 126 -8.01 13.01 -1.65
CA ASN A 126 -8.43 13.81 -0.51
C ASN A 126 -9.91 14.18 -0.67
N TRP A 127 -10.78 13.47 0.02
CA TRP A 127 -12.23 13.68 -0.05
C TRP A 127 -12.65 15.04 0.54
N ALA A 128 -11.96 15.51 1.59
CA ALA A 128 -12.26 16.79 2.21
C ALA A 128 -12.08 17.96 1.24
N ARG A 129 -11.14 17.83 0.30
CA ARG A 129 -10.85 18.82 -0.73
C ARG A 129 -11.43 18.49 -2.10
N ASN A 130 -12.10 17.33 -2.22
CA ASN A 130 -12.60 16.80 -3.50
C ASN A 130 -11.51 16.77 -4.59
N ARG A 131 -10.30 16.31 -4.22
CA ARG A 131 -9.14 16.25 -5.12
C ARG A 131 -8.54 14.86 -5.17
N LYS A 132 -8.10 14.46 -6.37
CA LYS A 132 -7.36 13.24 -6.64
C LYS A 132 -6.09 13.62 -7.39
N LEU A 133 -4.93 13.23 -6.85
CA LEU A 133 -3.63 13.52 -7.43
C LEU A 133 -2.81 12.24 -7.58
N GLY A 134 -2.06 12.17 -8.67
CA GLY A 134 -1.08 11.13 -8.92
C GLY A 134 0.32 11.72 -8.87
N LEU A 135 1.25 11.03 -8.21
CA LEU A 135 2.65 11.45 -8.04
C LEU A 135 3.59 10.29 -8.26
N HIS A 136 4.82 10.61 -8.65
CA HIS A 136 5.95 9.71 -8.51
C HIS A 136 6.49 9.86 -7.08
N ILE A 137 6.31 8.83 -6.25
CA ILE A 137 6.52 8.93 -4.80
C ILE A 137 7.62 8.02 -4.25
N LEU A 138 8.13 7.12 -5.07
CA LEU A 138 9.27 6.32 -4.69
C LEU A 138 10.53 6.85 -5.41
N PRO A 139 11.72 6.81 -4.76
CA PRO A 139 12.97 7.01 -5.46
C PRO A 139 13.08 6.04 -6.64
N ALA A 140 13.76 6.45 -7.72
CA ALA A 140 13.90 5.63 -8.93
C ALA A 140 14.59 4.27 -8.68
N ASP A 141 15.30 4.15 -7.57
CA ASP A 141 16.02 2.98 -7.08
C ASP A 141 15.31 2.25 -5.92
N ALA A 142 14.09 2.69 -5.54
CA ALA A 142 13.32 2.02 -4.51
C ALA A 142 12.88 0.63 -5.00
N GLU A 143 13.38 -0.41 -4.36
CA GLU A 143 12.98 -1.78 -4.65
C GLU A 143 11.64 -2.11 -3.98
N VAL A 144 10.66 -2.54 -4.78
CA VAL A 144 9.51 -3.27 -4.27
C VAL A 144 9.97 -4.69 -4.00
N LEU A 145 10.08 -5.05 -2.73
CA LEU A 145 10.57 -6.35 -2.28
C LEU A 145 9.55 -7.45 -2.62
N GLY A 146 9.77 -8.12 -3.73
CA GLY A 146 9.04 -9.32 -4.12
C GLY A 146 7.59 -9.09 -4.56
N THR A 147 7.28 -9.57 -5.74
CA THR A 147 5.90 -9.73 -6.20
C THR A 147 5.58 -11.22 -6.27
N SER A 148 4.53 -11.69 -5.58
CA SER A 148 3.99 -13.02 -5.80
C SER A 148 2.86 -12.92 -6.80
N THR A 149 3.01 -13.58 -7.96
CA THR A 149 1.98 -13.66 -9.00
C THR A 149 1.13 -14.93 -8.88
N ASP A 150 1.51 -15.87 -8.02
CA ASP A 150 0.80 -17.14 -7.89
C ASP A 150 -0.63 -16.99 -7.37
N LEU A 151 -0.88 -15.98 -6.55
CA LEU A 151 -2.23 -15.66 -6.06
C LEU A 151 -3.12 -14.97 -7.10
N SER A 152 -2.55 -14.44 -8.19
CA SER A 152 -3.33 -13.89 -9.32
C SER A 152 -3.96 -14.98 -10.19
N ALA A 153 -3.58 -16.26 -10.00
CA ALA A 153 -4.14 -17.40 -10.72
C ALA A 153 -5.59 -17.73 -10.33
N HIS A 154 -6.14 -17.09 -9.29
CA HIS A 154 -7.54 -17.26 -8.87
C HIS A 154 -8.30 -15.92 -8.83
N PRO A 155 -8.36 -15.17 -9.96
CA PRO A 155 -9.19 -13.96 -9.99
C PRO A 155 -10.65 -14.37 -9.84
N ALA A 156 -11.43 -13.57 -9.12
CA ALA A 156 -12.88 -13.71 -9.15
C ALA A 156 -13.32 -13.61 -10.63
N ALA A 157 -14.09 -14.59 -11.11
CA ALA A 157 -14.43 -14.75 -12.51
C ALA A 157 -15.07 -13.49 -13.16
N GLU A 158 -15.62 -12.59 -12.37
CA GLU A 158 -16.21 -11.33 -12.85
C GLU A 158 -15.18 -10.23 -13.17
N GLN A 159 -13.95 -10.28 -12.63
CA GLN A 159 -12.94 -9.23 -12.87
C GLN A 159 -12.03 -9.51 -14.06
N THR A 160 -11.93 -10.75 -14.51
CA THR A 160 -11.17 -11.12 -15.73
C THR A 160 -11.89 -10.77 -17.03
N THR A 161 -13.18 -10.43 -16.98
CA THR A 161 -13.97 -10.11 -18.17
C THR A 161 -13.76 -8.68 -18.67
N TYR A 162 -13.12 -7.80 -17.88
CA TYR A 162 -12.91 -6.37 -18.16
C TYR A 162 -11.44 -5.92 -18.17
N GLY A 163 -10.52 -6.87 -18.19
CA GLY A 163 -9.09 -6.60 -18.31
C GLY A 163 -8.58 -6.62 -19.75
#